data_d81d72253820ce648b305fa134127d08
#
_entry.id   d81d72253820ce648b305fa134127d08
#
_cell.length_a   1.000
_cell.length_b   1.000
_cell.length_c   1.000
_cell.angle_alpha   90.00
_cell.angle_beta   90.00
_cell.angle_gamma   90.00
#
_symmetry.space_group_name_H-M   'P 1'
#
loop_
_entity.id
_entity.type
_entity.pdbx_description
1 polymer ?
#
loop_
_entity_poly.entity_id
_entity_poly.type
_entity_poly.pdbx_seq_one_letter_code
_entity_poly.pdbx_strand_id
1 'polypeptide(L)'
;KEQADLLAEFEKVREDLQKIMDDLEDSTFVKRLKSASREQLEVATALNRTVFDGFGVDQKKLDDRSREQTERLASRETAQSEKVRTIQYDLEAYFDRRKEAKFERILKEMDEYEVVSKLNALGDSVRQNHTGESIVKAEFWADTLDRWAEELVSASKCGQCKGCKGDSLPPSIVLEVMRILEGEMDLREETRALEKIRDKMETGEYATKAEQQSETQRLLQNRCVNVVNDIRALPLGDQKFGREIGIISAAAGAMSDAMDILAEPETGGRAIAAETEAIEL
;
A
#
# COMPACT_ATOMS: atom_id res chain seq x y z
N LYS A 1 8.31 -24.18 34.01
CA LYS A 1 9.23 -24.07 32.84
C LYS A 1 8.42 -24.05 31.55
N GLU A 2 7.57 -25.05 31.28
CA GLU A 2 6.72 -25.11 30.08
C GLU A 2 5.81 -23.88 29.89
N GLN A 3 5.22 -23.36 30.98
CA GLN A 3 4.35 -22.15 30.91
C GLN A 3 5.16 -20.89 30.57
N ALA A 4 6.40 -20.79 31.02
CA ALA A 4 7.28 -19.65 30.68
C ALA A 4 7.75 -19.72 29.22
N ASP A 5 8.05 -20.94 28.76
CA ASP A 5 8.46 -21.18 27.38
C ASP A 5 7.29 -20.89 26.41
N LEU A 6 6.06 -21.30 26.76
CA LEU A 6 4.84 -21.01 26.00
C LEU A 6 4.52 -19.50 25.98
N LEU A 7 4.71 -18.79 27.10
CA LEU A 7 4.51 -17.33 27.16
C LEU A 7 5.50 -16.61 26.26
N ALA A 8 6.75 -17.03 26.24
CA ALA A 8 7.79 -16.46 25.36
C ALA A 8 7.49 -16.68 23.87
N GLU A 9 6.94 -17.86 23.51
CA GLU A 9 6.47 -18.10 22.14
C GLU A 9 5.29 -17.19 21.77
N PHE A 10 4.32 -17.00 22.65
CA PHE A 10 3.22 -16.07 22.40
C PHE A 10 3.68 -14.60 22.27
N GLU A 11 4.63 -14.18 23.10
CA GLU A 11 5.20 -12.83 23.01
C GLU A 11 5.92 -12.63 21.67
N LYS A 12 6.70 -13.62 21.23
CA LYS A 12 7.38 -13.57 19.92
C LYS A 12 6.39 -13.53 18.75
N VAL A 13 5.34 -14.37 18.78
CA VAL A 13 4.28 -14.32 17.75
C VAL A 13 3.58 -12.97 17.74
N ARG A 14 3.33 -12.37 18.90
CA ARG A 14 2.73 -11.04 19.00
C ARG A 14 3.65 -9.96 18.42
N GLU A 15 4.96 -10.02 18.69
CA GLU A 15 5.94 -9.08 18.13
C GLU A 15 6.06 -9.23 16.61
N ASP A 16 6.11 -10.45 16.09
CA ASP A 16 6.12 -10.74 14.66
C ASP A 16 4.84 -10.22 13.99
N LEU A 17 3.68 -10.45 14.59
CA LEU A 17 2.39 -9.93 14.11
C LEU A 17 2.36 -8.40 14.10
N GLN A 18 2.84 -7.75 15.16
CA GLN A 18 2.88 -6.29 15.22
C GLN A 18 3.79 -5.72 14.14
N LYS A 19 4.98 -6.28 13.96
CA LYS A 19 5.91 -5.86 12.91
C LYS A 19 5.29 -6.00 11.51
N ILE A 20 4.67 -7.16 11.22
CA ILE A 20 4.00 -7.37 9.94
C ILE A 20 2.81 -6.40 9.77
N MET A 21 2.04 -6.12 10.84
CA MET A 21 0.97 -5.12 10.77
C MET A 21 1.49 -3.71 10.46
N ASP A 22 2.62 -3.33 11.04
CA ASP A 22 3.26 -2.04 10.75
C ASP A 22 3.75 -1.99 9.28
N ASP A 23 4.35 -3.08 8.79
CA ASP A 23 4.80 -3.22 7.38
C ASP A 23 3.61 -3.28 6.39
N LEU A 24 2.43 -3.73 6.84
CA LEU A 24 1.19 -3.78 6.06
C LEU A 24 0.46 -2.42 5.92
N GLU A 25 0.93 -1.35 6.56
CA GLU A 25 0.27 -0.03 6.45
C GLU A 25 0.18 0.46 5.00
N ASP A 26 1.09 0.03 4.14
CA ASP A 26 1.12 0.41 2.72
C ASP A 26 0.60 -0.68 1.76
N SER A 27 -0.16 -1.67 2.25
CA SER A 27 -0.59 -2.81 1.42
C SER A 27 -1.74 -2.50 0.47
N THR A 28 -2.82 -1.91 0.95
CA THR A 28 -4.05 -1.66 0.17
C THR A 28 -4.16 -0.21 -0.27
N PHE A 29 -4.96 0.08 -1.31
CA PHE A 29 -5.22 1.45 -1.75
C PHE A 29 -5.79 2.32 -0.64
N VAL A 30 -6.68 1.77 0.19
CA VAL A 30 -7.25 2.48 1.33
C VAL A 30 -6.17 2.90 2.33
N LYS A 31 -5.30 1.96 2.71
CA LYS A 31 -4.21 2.24 3.65
C LYS A 31 -3.18 3.20 3.06
N ARG A 32 -2.81 3.03 1.79
CA ARG A 32 -1.87 3.90 1.08
C ARG A 32 -2.39 5.34 0.99
N LEU A 33 -3.67 5.53 0.65
CA LEU A 33 -4.29 6.86 0.62
C LEU A 33 -4.41 7.47 2.02
N LYS A 34 -4.77 6.69 3.05
CA LYS A 34 -4.80 7.13 4.45
C LYS A 34 -3.39 7.51 4.95
N SER A 35 -2.36 6.75 4.58
CA SER A 35 -0.96 7.07 4.89
C SER A 35 -0.54 8.39 4.23
N ALA A 36 -0.87 8.56 2.95
CA ALA A 36 -0.62 9.79 2.22
C ALA A 36 -1.35 11.01 2.84
N SER A 37 -2.61 10.84 3.24
CA SER A 37 -3.38 11.88 3.95
C SER A 37 -2.71 12.29 5.27
N ARG A 38 -2.31 11.32 6.11
CA ARG A 38 -1.62 11.58 7.38
C ARG A 38 -0.32 12.35 7.16
N GLU A 39 0.46 11.98 6.15
CA GLU A 39 1.72 12.66 5.83
C GLU A 39 1.48 14.13 5.42
N GLN A 40 0.43 14.41 4.65
CA GLN A 40 0.02 15.78 4.32
C GLN A 40 -0.35 16.58 5.55
N LEU A 41 -1.11 15.99 6.47
CA LEU A 41 -1.50 16.63 7.73
C LEU A 41 -0.28 16.92 8.63
N GLU A 42 0.72 16.01 8.64
CA GLU A 42 1.97 16.24 9.34
C GLU A 42 2.77 17.40 8.77
N VAL A 43 2.83 17.53 7.43
CA VAL A 43 3.48 18.67 6.77
C VAL A 43 2.75 19.97 7.11
N ALA A 44 1.42 20.01 7.01
CA ALA A 44 0.63 21.16 7.41
C ALA A 44 0.89 21.57 8.88
N THR A 45 0.92 20.58 9.79
CA THR A 45 1.22 20.79 11.20
C THR A 45 2.64 21.32 11.42
N ALA A 46 3.63 20.77 10.72
CA ALA A 46 5.01 21.22 10.80
C ALA A 46 5.17 22.65 10.29
N LEU A 47 4.54 23.00 9.17
CA LEU A 47 4.50 24.36 8.64
C LEU A 47 3.85 25.34 9.62
N ASN A 48 2.73 24.94 10.23
CA ASN A 48 2.03 25.79 11.21
C ASN A 48 2.90 26.09 12.44
N ARG A 49 3.74 25.18 12.87
CA ARG A 49 4.69 25.42 13.98
C ARG A 49 5.79 26.42 13.61
N THR A 50 6.13 26.56 12.33
CA THR A 50 7.18 27.47 11.82
C THR A 50 6.65 28.85 11.46
N VAL A 51 5.32 29.04 11.43
CA VAL A 51 4.67 30.31 11.05
C VAL A 51 5.19 31.49 11.86
N PHE A 52 5.42 31.32 13.17
CA PHE A 52 5.84 32.42 14.04
C PHE A 52 7.26 32.91 13.75
N ASP A 53 8.15 32.07 13.26
CA ASP A 53 9.57 32.42 13.08
C ASP A 53 9.90 32.91 11.66
N GLY A 54 9.07 32.60 10.67
CA GLY A 54 9.39 32.87 9.26
C GLY A 54 8.23 33.40 8.39
N PHE A 55 7.06 33.70 8.97
CA PHE A 55 5.90 34.11 8.18
C PHE A 55 6.13 35.44 7.45
N GLY A 56 5.93 35.42 6.12
CA GLY A 56 6.11 36.59 5.27
C GLY A 56 7.57 36.98 5.01
N VAL A 57 8.52 36.17 5.46
CA VAL A 57 9.95 36.35 5.21
C VAL A 57 10.32 35.70 3.87
N ASP A 58 10.97 36.44 2.97
CA ASP A 58 11.53 35.89 1.73
C ASP A 58 12.52 34.75 2.06
N GLN A 59 12.48 33.65 1.30
CA GLN A 59 13.35 32.48 1.48
C GLN A 59 14.83 32.86 1.63
N LYS A 60 15.30 33.88 0.88
CA LYS A 60 16.70 34.34 0.92
C LYS A 60 17.09 35.03 2.23
N LYS A 61 16.10 35.44 3.01
CA LYS A 61 16.29 36.15 4.30
C LYS A 61 16.08 35.23 5.50
N LEU A 62 15.69 33.97 5.28
CA LEU A 62 15.60 32.98 6.34
C LEU A 62 16.99 32.67 6.90
N ASP A 63 17.06 32.44 8.21
CA ASP A 63 18.25 31.87 8.84
C ASP A 63 18.50 30.43 8.34
N ASP A 64 19.71 29.93 8.55
CA ASP A 64 20.14 28.64 8.00
C ASP A 64 19.30 27.47 8.53
N ARG A 65 18.85 27.54 9.80
CA ARG A 65 18.02 26.50 10.42
C ARG A 65 16.62 26.46 9.80
N SER A 66 16.00 27.63 9.66
CA SER A 66 14.68 27.77 9.04
C SER A 66 14.71 27.36 7.57
N ARG A 67 15.78 27.71 6.84
CA ARG A 67 15.98 27.30 5.45
C ARG A 67 16.13 25.77 5.32
N GLU A 68 16.92 25.13 6.17
CA GLU A 68 17.10 23.69 6.18
C GLU A 68 15.77 22.97 6.50
N GLN A 69 14.99 23.48 7.45
CA GLN A 69 13.69 22.92 7.79
C GLN A 69 12.69 23.05 6.63
N THR A 70 12.64 24.19 5.96
CA THR A 70 11.80 24.42 4.79
C THR A 70 12.17 23.47 3.65
N GLU A 71 13.47 23.26 3.38
CA GLU A 71 13.93 22.35 2.33
C GLU A 71 13.60 20.89 2.66
N ARG A 72 13.69 20.47 3.94
CA ARG A 72 13.25 19.13 4.36
C ARG A 72 11.76 18.90 4.13
N LEU A 73 10.92 19.88 4.47
CA LEU A 73 9.47 19.79 4.25
C LEU A 73 9.15 19.79 2.74
N ALA A 74 9.82 20.63 1.95
CA ALA A 74 9.67 20.62 0.49
C ALA A 74 10.07 19.27 -0.14
N SER A 75 11.14 18.67 0.36
CA SER A 75 11.59 17.34 -0.09
C SER A 75 10.59 16.24 0.28
N ARG A 76 9.96 16.32 1.46
CA ARG A 76 8.87 15.42 1.84
C ARG A 76 7.68 15.54 0.89
N GLU A 77 7.28 16.75 0.51
CA GLU A 77 6.20 16.98 -0.47
C GLU A 77 6.52 16.39 -1.84
N THR A 78 7.76 16.53 -2.30
CA THR A 78 8.19 15.91 -3.57
C THR A 78 8.11 14.38 -3.48
N ALA A 79 8.58 13.78 -2.38
CA ALA A 79 8.48 12.34 -2.15
C ALA A 79 7.01 11.88 -2.07
N GLN A 80 6.15 12.68 -1.44
CA GLN A 80 4.72 12.43 -1.34
C GLN A 80 4.04 12.45 -2.72
N SER A 81 4.40 13.41 -3.58
CA SER A 81 3.90 13.45 -4.95
C SER A 81 4.24 12.17 -5.73
N GLU A 82 5.45 11.61 -5.55
CA GLU A 82 5.84 10.35 -6.19
C GLU A 82 5.07 9.14 -5.62
N LYS A 83 4.81 9.11 -4.30
CA LYS A 83 3.95 8.09 -3.71
C LYS A 83 2.54 8.14 -4.28
N VAL A 84 1.94 9.33 -4.36
CA VAL A 84 0.59 9.51 -4.93
C VAL A 84 0.56 9.15 -6.42
N ARG A 85 1.60 9.48 -7.18
CA ARG A 85 1.75 9.04 -8.58
C ARG A 85 1.72 7.51 -8.69
N THR A 86 2.45 6.82 -7.81
CA THR A 86 2.47 5.35 -7.79
C THR A 86 1.08 4.80 -7.44
N ILE A 87 0.38 5.40 -6.48
CA ILE A 87 -0.99 5.02 -6.15
C ILE A 87 -1.91 5.19 -7.37
N GLN A 88 -1.85 6.33 -8.06
CA GLN A 88 -2.66 6.61 -9.25
C GLN A 88 -2.40 5.58 -10.37
N TYR A 89 -1.13 5.30 -10.66
CA TYR A 89 -0.74 4.31 -11.67
C TYR A 89 -1.28 2.90 -11.34
N ASP A 90 -1.11 2.45 -10.09
CA ASP A 90 -1.60 1.15 -9.67
C ASP A 90 -3.13 1.06 -9.70
N LEU A 91 -3.79 2.15 -9.32
CA LEU A 91 -5.24 2.27 -9.33
C LEU A 91 -5.80 2.20 -10.76
N GLU A 92 -5.10 2.81 -11.73
CA GLU A 92 -5.42 2.73 -13.15
C GLU A 92 -5.26 1.29 -13.67
N ALA A 93 -4.13 0.64 -13.40
CA ALA A 93 -3.88 -0.75 -13.78
C ALA A 93 -4.90 -1.72 -13.15
N TYR A 94 -5.23 -1.50 -11.88
CA TYR A 94 -6.25 -2.28 -11.17
C TYR A 94 -7.65 -2.04 -11.75
N PHE A 95 -8.02 -0.79 -12.06
CA PHE A 95 -9.29 -0.47 -12.71
C PHE A 95 -9.38 -1.14 -14.09
N ASP A 96 -8.31 -1.14 -14.86
CA ASP A 96 -8.29 -1.81 -16.16
C ASP A 96 -8.60 -3.31 -16.06
N ARG A 97 -8.18 -3.94 -14.99
CA ARG A 97 -8.45 -5.35 -14.71
C ARG A 97 -9.86 -5.58 -14.14
N ARG A 98 -10.32 -4.77 -13.19
CA ARG A 98 -11.56 -5.01 -12.42
C ARG A 98 -12.78 -4.23 -12.93
N LYS A 99 -12.60 -3.09 -13.62
CA LYS A 99 -13.64 -2.21 -14.15
C LYS A 99 -14.72 -1.78 -13.13
N GLU A 100 -14.36 -1.62 -11.86
CA GLU A 100 -15.30 -1.18 -10.82
C GLU A 100 -15.43 0.35 -10.82
N ALA A 101 -16.67 0.84 -10.87
CA ALA A 101 -17.00 2.28 -11.02
C ALA A 101 -16.42 3.20 -9.91
N LYS A 102 -16.16 2.66 -8.70
CA LYS A 102 -15.56 3.43 -7.61
C LYS A 102 -14.13 3.86 -7.93
N PHE A 103 -13.34 2.99 -8.57
CA PHE A 103 -11.97 3.29 -8.99
C PHE A 103 -11.95 4.28 -10.15
N GLU A 104 -12.85 4.12 -11.12
CA GLU A 104 -13.00 5.05 -12.26
C GLU A 104 -13.25 6.49 -11.78
N ARG A 105 -14.14 6.65 -10.80
CA ARG A 105 -14.49 7.97 -10.26
C ARG A 105 -13.28 8.64 -9.59
N ILE A 106 -12.54 7.91 -8.76
CA ILE A 106 -11.37 8.44 -8.08
C ILE A 106 -10.27 8.80 -9.07
N LEU A 107 -9.99 7.93 -10.05
CA LEU A 107 -9.03 8.21 -11.12
C LEU A 107 -9.38 9.49 -11.88
N LYS A 108 -10.65 9.64 -12.24
CA LYS A 108 -11.14 10.84 -12.93
C LYS A 108 -10.94 12.10 -12.07
N GLU A 109 -11.22 12.04 -10.78
CA GLU A 109 -10.93 13.17 -9.87
C GLU A 109 -9.45 13.44 -9.72
N MET A 110 -8.60 12.39 -9.63
CA MET A 110 -7.15 12.55 -9.59
C MET A 110 -6.61 13.29 -10.82
N ASP A 111 -7.16 12.98 -12.00
CA ASP A 111 -6.81 13.63 -13.26
C ASP A 111 -7.36 15.06 -13.33
N GLU A 112 -8.62 15.28 -12.99
CA GLU A 112 -9.25 16.61 -12.99
C GLU A 112 -8.56 17.57 -12.03
N TYR A 113 -8.10 17.09 -10.89
CA TYR A 113 -7.36 17.88 -9.90
C TYR A 113 -5.87 17.98 -10.21
N GLU A 114 -5.37 17.25 -11.21
CA GLU A 114 -3.93 17.19 -11.53
C GLU A 114 -3.08 16.90 -10.28
N VAL A 115 -3.52 15.93 -9.46
CA VAL A 115 -3.04 15.71 -8.09
C VAL A 115 -1.52 15.70 -7.97
N VAL A 116 -0.83 14.96 -8.83
CA VAL A 116 0.64 14.84 -8.82
C VAL A 116 1.31 16.17 -9.09
N SER A 117 0.83 16.92 -10.10
CA SER A 117 1.36 18.24 -10.45
C SER A 117 1.14 19.26 -9.32
N LYS A 118 -0.03 19.23 -8.69
CA LYS A 118 -0.37 20.15 -7.59
C LYS A 118 0.42 19.85 -6.32
N LEU A 119 0.67 18.57 -6.01
CA LEU A 119 1.54 18.20 -4.88
C LEU A 119 2.99 18.61 -5.13
N ASN A 120 3.51 18.47 -6.35
CA ASN A 120 4.82 19.00 -6.70
C ASN A 120 4.88 20.53 -6.55
N ALA A 121 3.87 21.25 -7.05
CA ALA A 121 3.76 22.69 -6.90
C ALA A 121 3.64 23.14 -5.42
N LEU A 122 3.03 22.30 -4.57
CA LEU A 122 3.02 22.53 -3.12
C LEU A 122 4.44 22.44 -2.56
N GLY A 123 5.24 21.44 -2.95
CA GLY A 123 6.64 21.34 -2.56
C GLY A 123 7.45 22.60 -2.96
N ASP A 124 7.20 23.15 -4.14
CA ASP A 124 7.82 24.39 -4.58
C ASP A 124 7.34 25.61 -3.77
N SER A 125 6.05 25.68 -3.43
CA SER A 125 5.50 26.73 -2.54
C SER A 125 6.11 26.67 -1.14
N VAL A 126 6.30 25.48 -0.59
CA VAL A 126 7.00 25.26 0.68
C VAL A 126 8.43 25.74 0.59
N ARG A 127 9.17 25.36 -0.48
CA ARG A 127 10.55 25.77 -0.73
C ARG A 127 10.69 27.29 -0.80
N GLN A 128 9.71 27.97 -1.40
CA GLN A 128 9.65 29.43 -1.48
C GLN A 128 9.19 30.13 -0.21
N ASN A 129 8.92 29.37 0.85
CA ASN A 129 8.39 29.84 2.14
C ASN A 129 7.02 30.54 2.04
N HIS A 130 6.16 30.10 1.10
CA HIS A 130 4.78 30.55 1.03
C HIS A 130 3.92 29.80 2.08
N THR A 131 4.30 29.92 3.34
CA THR A 131 3.85 29.08 4.45
C THR A 131 2.33 29.01 4.59
N GLY A 132 1.64 30.18 4.59
CA GLY A 132 0.18 30.21 4.75
C GLY A 132 -0.58 29.50 3.63
N GLU A 133 -0.18 29.73 2.39
CA GLU A 133 -0.74 29.04 1.21
C GLU A 133 -0.46 27.54 1.26
N SER A 134 0.77 27.17 1.65
CA SER A 134 1.19 25.79 1.73
C SER A 134 0.42 25.00 2.80
N ILE A 135 0.12 25.60 3.96
CA ILE A 135 -0.71 24.97 5.00
C ILE A 135 -2.09 24.63 4.45
N VAL A 136 -2.79 25.63 3.86
CA VAL A 136 -4.13 25.43 3.32
C VAL A 136 -4.17 24.36 2.23
N LYS A 137 -3.15 24.34 1.36
CA LYS A 137 -3.05 23.31 0.31
C LYS A 137 -2.75 21.93 0.88
N ALA A 138 -1.87 21.81 1.88
CA ALA A 138 -1.57 20.53 2.51
C ALA A 138 -2.79 19.96 3.24
N GLU A 139 -3.54 20.80 3.97
CA GLU A 139 -4.80 20.41 4.61
C GLU A 139 -5.85 19.96 3.56
N PHE A 140 -6.01 20.71 2.46
CA PHE A 140 -6.90 20.33 1.36
C PHE A 140 -6.55 18.95 0.78
N TRP A 141 -5.26 18.68 0.56
CA TRP A 141 -4.83 17.39 0.06
C TRP A 141 -4.97 16.28 1.09
N ALA A 142 -4.74 16.56 2.37
CA ALA A 142 -5.00 15.59 3.44
C ALA A 142 -6.48 15.15 3.43
N ASP A 143 -7.41 16.09 3.40
CA ASP A 143 -8.84 15.81 3.36
C ASP A 143 -9.26 15.08 2.06
N THR A 144 -8.69 15.48 0.93
CA THR A 144 -9.01 14.87 -0.36
C THR A 144 -8.54 13.42 -0.45
N LEU A 145 -7.31 13.13 -0.03
CA LEU A 145 -6.76 11.77 -0.01
C LEU A 145 -7.54 10.88 0.99
N ASP A 146 -7.93 11.43 2.15
CA ASP A 146 -8.75 10.71 3.14
C ASP A 146 -10.13 10.38 2.58
N ARG A 147 -10.77 11.33 1.90
CA ARG A 147 -12.08 11.13 1.24
C ARG A 147 -12.00 10.04 0.18
N TRP A 148 -10.97 10.03 -0.67
CA TRP A 148 -10.79 8.98 -1.66
C TRP A 148 -10.59 7.60 -1.00
N ALA A 149 -9.85 7.54 0.12
CA ALA A 149 -9.72 6.31 0.88
C ALA A 149 -11.07 5.82 1.43
N GLU A 150 -11.90 6.73 1.98
CA GLU A 150 -13.24 6.38 2.47
C GLU A 150 -14.17 5.89 1.34
N GLU A 151 -14.08 6.46 0.15
CA GLU A 151 -14.88 6.02 -1.01
C GLU A 151 -14.50 4.62 -1.50
N LEU A 152 -13.24 4.20 -1.29
CA LEU A 152 -12.79 2.85 -1.62
C LEU A 152 -13.26 1.82 -0.58
N VAL A 153 -13.48 2.23 0.66
CA VAL A 153 -14.02 1.32 1.67
C VAL A 153 -15.37 0.83 1.18
N SER A 154 -15.43 -0.41 0.74
CA SER A 154 -16.71 -1.04 0.42
C SER A 154 -17.59 -0.92 1.65
N ALA A 155 -18.86 -0.56 1.46
CA ALA A 155 -19.87 -0.67 2.49
C ALA A 155 -20.03 -2.16 2.86
N SER A 156 -18.97 -2.73 3.46
CA SER A 156 -19.03 -4.03 4.08
C SER A 156 -20.09 -3.90 5.16
N LYS A 157 -21.13 -4.72 5.08
CA LYS A 157 -22.23 -4.79 6.04
C LYS A 157 -21.76 -5.24 7.43
N CYS A 158 -20.61 -4.74 7.89
CA CYS A 158 -20.06 -4.97 9.22
C CYS A 158 -20.80 -4.22 10.33
N GLY A 159 -21.85 -3.45 10.01
CA GLY A 159 -22.71 -2.78 11.00
C GLY A 159 -23.70 -3.68 11.70
N GLN A 160 -23.74 -5.00 11.44
CA GLN A 160 -24.71 -5.92 12.03
C GLN A 160 -24.11 -7.13 12.75
N CYS A 161 -22.83 -7.19 13.00
CA CYS A 161 -22.26 -8.23 13.87
C CYS A 161 -22.56 -7.92 15.34
N LYS A 162 -23.80 -8.20 15.77
CA LYS A 162 -24.10 -8.38 17.19
C LYS A 162 -23.36 -9.62 17.68
N GLY A 163 -22.18 -9.40 18.27
CA GLY A 163 -21.41 -10.42 18.99
C GLY A 163 -20.74 -11.42 18.06
N CYS A 164 -19.57 -11.07 17.55
CA CYS A 164 -18.60 -12.04 17.03
C CYS A 164 -18.13 -12.95 18.17
N LYS A 165 -18.98 -13.92 18.58
CA LYS A 165 -18.55 -15.19 19.14
C LYS A 165 -18.30 -16.14 17.97
N GLY A 166 -17.56 -15.68 16.97
CA GLY A 166 -17.10 -16.51 15.88
C GLY A 166 -15.86 -17.28 16.32
N ASP A 167 -15.79 -18.56 15.97
CA ASP A 167 -14.52 -19.27 16.03
C ASP A 167 -13.48 -18.47 15.23
N SER A 168 -12.34 -18.16 15.81
CA SER A 168 -11.23 -17.50 15.14
C SER A 168 -10.33 -18.56 14.50
N LEU A 169 -9.74 -18.20 13.36
CA LEU A 169 -8.67 -19.03 12.78
C LEU A 169 -7.52 -19.19 13.77
N PRO A 170 -6.85 -20.35 13.80
CA PRO A 170 -5.64 -20.52 14.58
C PRO A 170 -4.60 -19.44 14.27
N PRO A 171 -3.90 -18.91 15.29
CA PRO A 171 -2.88 -17.85 15.09
C PRO A 171 -1.79 -18.23 14.08
N SER A 172 -1.43 -19.53 14.00
CA SER A 172 -0.46 -20.02 13.00
C SER A 172 -0.94 -19.85 11.57
N ILE A 173 -2.23 -20.04 11.30
CA ILE A 173 -2.82 -19.82 9.96
C ILE A 173 -2.85 -18.32 9.65
N VAL A 174 -3.27 -17.50 10.60
CA VAL A 174 -3.29 -16.03 10.42
C VAL A 174 -1.88 -15.51 10.14
N LEU A 175 -0.88 -15.94 10.91
CA LEU A 175 0.51 -15.56 10.72
C LEU A 175 1.03 -16.00 9.34
N GLU A 176 0.68 -17.17 8.85
CA GLU A 176 1.08 -17.65 7.54
C GLU A 176 0.46 -16.81 6.42
N VAL A 177 -0.84 -16.45 6.53
CA VAL A 177 -1.48 -15.52 5.57
C VAL A 177 -0.78 -14.16 5.55
N MET A 178 -0.43 -13.62 6.73
CA MET A 178 0.28 -12.33 6.80
C MET A 178 1.67 -12.40 6.17
N ARG A 179 2.42 -13.51 6.34
CA ARG A 179 3.71 -13.72 5.68
C ARG A 179 3.60 -13.89 4.17
N ILE A 180 2.51 -14.47 3.69
CA ILE A 180 2.24 -14.55 2.25
C ILE A 180 1.98 -13.15 1.70
N LEU A 181 1.17 -12.37 2.39
CA LEU A 181 0.86 -10.98 2.01
C LEU A 181 2.13 -10.10 2.00
N GLU A 182 2.99 -10.20 3.02
CA GLU A 182 4.29 -9.53 3.05
C GLU A 182 5.15 -9.92 1.84
N GLY A 183 5.26 -11.22 1.54
CA GLY A 183 6.01 -11.72 0.38
C GLY A 183 5.44 -11.24 -0.95
N GLU A 184 4.12 -11.11 -1.09
CA GLU A 184 3.48 -10.60 -2.29
C GLU A 184 3.74 -9.10 -2.49
N MET A 185 3.75 -8.34 -1.39
CA MET A 185 4.11 -6.92 -1.42
C MET A 185 5.56 -6.71 -1.87
N ASP A 186 6.48 -7.48 -1.30
CA ASP A 186 7.90 -7.42 -1.66
C ASP A 186 8.11 -7.77 -3.14
N LEU A 187 7.47 -8.84 -3.61
CA LEU A 187 7.54 -9.26 -5.01
C LEU A 187 7.01 -8.18 -5.95
N ARG A 188 5.87 -7.55 -5.63
CA ARG A 188 5.33 -6.43 -6.42
C ARG A 188 6.33 -5.27 -6.53
N GLU A 189 7.01 -4.90 -5.44
CA GLU A 189 8.02 -3.85 -5.48
C GLU A 189 9.26 -4.28 -6.30
N GLU A 190 9.66 -5.54 -6.24
CA GLU A 190 10.72 -6.10 -7.09
C GLU A 190 10.32 -6.07 -8.57
N THR A 191 9.07 -6.43 -8.91
CA THR A 191 8.50 -6.36 -10.26
C THR A 191 8.53 -4.92 -10.79
N ARG A 192 8.14 -3.94 -9.98
CA ARG A 192 8.24 -2.52 -10.32
C ARG A 192 9.68 -2.06 -10.54
N ALA A 193 10.58 -2.51 -9.67
CA ALA A 193 11.99 -2.15 -9.78
C ALA A 193 12.61 -2.72 -11.08
N LEU A 194 12.24 -3.95 -11.44
CA LEU A 194 12.68 -4.59 -12.67
C LEU A 194 12.13 -3.87 -13.91
N GLU A 195 10.84 -3.51 -13.92
CA GLU A 195 10.23 -2.75 -15.02
C GLU A 195 10.90 -1.39 -15.24
N LYS A 196 11.25 -0.65 -14.16
CA LYS A 196 11.93 0.65 -14.25
C LYS A 196 13.31 0.59 -14.94
N ILE A 197 13.98 -0.56 -14.89
CA ILE A 197 15.32 -0.74 -15.47
C ILE A 197 15.29 -1.56 -16.77
N ARG A 198 14.11 -1.98 -17.23
CA ARG A 198 13.91 -2.82 -18.42
C ARG A 198 14.68 -2.32 -19.64
N ASP A 199 14.52 -1.04 -19.98
CA ASP A 199 15.15 -0.44 -21.16
C ASP A 199 16.69 -0.32 -21.08
N LYS A 200 17.25 -0.52 -19.86
CA LYS A 200 18.68 -0.42 -19.58
C LYS A 200 19.35 -1.78 -19.42
N MET A 201 18.58 -2.86 -19.50
CA MET A 201 19.03 -4.23 -19.25
C MET A 201 19.09 -5.04 -20.55
N GLU A 202 19.99 -6.01 -20.62
CA GLU A 202 19.97 -6.97 -21.73
C GLU A 202 18.70 -7.84 -21.68
N THR A 203 18.10 -8.11 -22.84
CA THR A 203 16.85 -8.86 -22.95
C THR A 203 16.93 -10.23 -22.27
N GLY A 204 18.06 -10.92 -22.37
CA GLY A 204 18.26 -12.22 -21.75
C GLY A 204 18.32 -12.15 -20.22
N GLU A 205 18.99 -11.13 -19.68
CA GLU A 205 19.06 -10.92 -18.23
C GLU A 205 17.69 -10.53 -17.66
N TYR A 206 16.97 -9.65 -18.36
CA TYR A 206 15.62 -9.27 -17.99
C TYR A 206 14.67 -10.48 -17.95
N ALA A 207 14.69 -11.32 -18.99
CA ALA A 207 13.87 -12.52 -19.05
C ALA A 207 14.17 -13.49 -17.89
N THR A 208 15.45 -13.68 -17.57
CA THR A 208 15.87 -14.52 -16.42
C THR A 208 15.35 -13.99 -15.09
N LYS A 209 15.38 -12.67 -14.89
CA LYS A 209 14.85 -12.06 -13.65
C LYS A 209 13.33 -12.15 -13.57
N ALA A 210 12.61 -11.94 -14.67
CA ALA A 210 11.16 -12.12 -14.72
C ALA A 210 10.77 -13.58 -14.44
N GLU A 211 11.51 -14.55 -14.96
CA GLU A 211 11.31 -15.97 -14.66
C GLU A 211 11.54 -16.29 -13.16
N GLN A 212 12.56 -15.68 -12.53
CA GLN A 212 12.78 -15.81 -11.09
C GLN A 212 11.61 -15.23 -10.28
N GLN A 213 11.04 -14.10 -10.70
CA GLN A 213 9.85 -13.53 -10.08
C GLN A 213 8.61 -14.42 -10.25
N SER A 214 8.41 -14.99 -11.45
CA SER A 214 7.37 -15.99 -11.71
C SER A 214 7.50 -17.21 -10.77
N GLU A 215 8.71 -17.68 -10.53
CA GLU A 215 8.95 -18.80 -9.60
C GLU A 215 8.66 -18.40 -8.15
N THR A 216 9.01 -17.19 -7.74
CA THR A 216 8.67 -16.65 -6.41
C THR A 216 7.15 -16.55 -6.25
N GLN A 217 6.45 -16.06 -7.29
CA GLN A 217 4.98 -15.97 -7.33
C GLN A 217 4.35 -17.36 -7.18
N ARG A 218 4.90 -18.36 -7.86
CA ARG A 218 4.45 -19.75 -7.75
C ARG A 218 4.59 -20.30 -6.34
N LEU A 219 5.68 -19.96 -5.63
CA LEU A 219 5.88 -20.37 -4.24
C LEU A 219 4.85 -19.73 -3.30
N LEU A 220 4.55 -18.45 -3.47
CA LEU A 220 3.53 -17.74 -2.68
C LEU A 220 2.13 -18.31 -2.95
N GLN A 221 1.78 -18.54 -4.20
CA GLN A 221 0.53 -19.17 -4.62
C GLN A 221 0.35 -20.56 -3.99
N ASN A 222 1.38 -21.40 -3.99
CA ASN A 222 1.34 -22.72 -3.36
C ASN A 222 1.11 -22.63 -1.84
N ARG A 223 1.70 -21.63 -1.17
CA ARG A 223 1.46 -21.38 0.26
C ARG A 223 0.01 -20.99 0.52
N CYS A 224 -0.62 -20.16 -0.32
CA CYS A 224 -2.07 -19.88 -0.26
C CYS A 224 -2.91 -21.15 -0.36
N VAL A 225 -2.60 -22.01 -1.30
CA VAL A 225 -3.30 -23.31 -1.46
C VAL A 225 -3.15 -24.19 -0.22
N ASN A 226 -1.96 -24.22 0.38
CA ASN A 226 -1.73 -24.96 1.64
C ASN A 226 -2.56 -24.38 2.80
N VAL A 227 -2.61 -23.05 2.93
CA VAL A 227 -3.46 -22.39 3.94
C VAL A 227 -4.93 -22.76 3.77
N VAL A 228 -5.44 -22.77 2.54
CA VAL A 228 -6.82 -23.22 2.26
C VAL A 228 -7.04 -24.67 2.73
N ASN A 229 -6.09 -25.56 2.45
CA ASN A 229 -6.17 -26.94 2.89
C ASN A 229 -6.10 -27.08 4.42
N ASP A 230 -5.24 -26.30 5.08
CA ASP A 230 -5.14 -26.28 6.54
C ASP A 230 -6.44 -25.80 7.19
N ILE A 231 -7.08 -24.76 6.64
CA ILE A 231 -8.38 -24.28 7.12
C ILE A 231 -9.45 -25.36 6.94
N ARG A 232 -9.49 -26.04 5.80
CA ARG A 232 -10.43 -27.15 5.54
C ARG A 232 -10.22 -28.33 6.47
N ALA A 233 -8.99 -28.58 6.88
CA ALA A 233 -8.67 -29.65 7.85
C ALA A 233 -9.14 -29.35 9.28
N LEU A 234 -9.51 -28.12 9.61
CA LEU A 234 -10.08 -27.76 10.90
C LEU A 234 -11.47 -28.39 11.09
N PRO A 235 -11.89 -28.67 12.32
CA PRO A 235 -13.24 -29.16 12.60
C PRO A 235 -14.32 -28.20 12.07
N LEU A 236 -15.12 -28.68 11.12
CA LEU A 236 -16.11 -27.89 10.37
C LEU A 236 -15.51 -26.70 9.60
N GLY A 237 -14.26 -26.80 9.14
CA GLY A 237 -13.52 -25.72 8.48
C GLY A 237 -14.28 -25.09 7.33
N ASP A 238 -14.79 -25.88 6.37
CA ASP A 238 -15.57 -25.38 5.24
C ASP A 238 -16.86 -24.64 5.64
N GLN A 239 -17.49 -25.04 6.77
CA GLN A 239 -18.74 -24.42 7.23
C GLN A 239 -18.49 -23.13 8.00
N LYS A 240 -17.41 -23.10 8.81
CA LYS A 240 -17.07 -21.98 9.69
C LYS A 240 -16.31 -20.88 8.97
N PHE A 241 -15.41 -21.26 8.07
CA PHE A 241 -14.44 -20.36 7.41
C PHE A 241 -14.61 -20.33 5.89
N GLY A 242 -15.82 -20.62 5.39
CA GLY A 242 -16.08 -20.64 3.94
C GLY A 242 -15.80 -19.30 3.23
N ARG A 243 -15.96 -18.17 3.94
CA ARG A 243 -15.63 -16.85 3.42
C ARG A 243 -14.13 -16.66 3.29
N GLU A 244 -13.38 -16.99 4.31
CA GLU A 244 -11.91 -16.90 4.35
C GLU A 244 -11.28 -17.82 3.31
N ILE A 245 -11.77 -19.05 3.19
CA ILE A 245 -11.39 -19.99 2.12
C ILE A 245 -11.64 -19.37 0.74
N GLY A 246 -12.79 -18.74 0.53
CA GLY A 246 -13.14 -18.08 -0.74
C GLY A 246 -12.19 -16.94 -1.08
N ILE A 247 -11.86 -16.08 -0.12
CA ILE A 247 -10.95 -14.94 -0.30
C ILE A 247 -9.53 -15.43 -0.60
N ILE A 248 -8.97 -16.34 0.21
CA ILE A 248 -7.61 -16.86 0.00
C ILE A 248 -7.50 -17.63 -1.31
N SER A 249 -8.57 -18.35 -1.72
CA SER A 249 -8.61 -19.02 -3.03
C SER A 249 -8.64 -18.02 -4.19
N ALA A 250 -9.34 -16.89 -4.04
CA ALA A 250 -9.34 -15.83 -5.06
C ALA A 250 -7.97 -15.15 -5.17
N ALA A 251 -7.30 -14.88 -4.04
CA ALA A 251 -5.92 -14.38 -4.02
C ALA A 251 -4.96 -15.37 -4.71
N ALA A 252 -5.06 -16.66 -4.43
CA ALA A 252 -4.28 -17.69 -5.12
C ALA A 252 -4.54 -17.71 -6.64
N GLY A 253 -5.76 -17.39 -7.09
CA GLY A 253 -6.10 -17.23 -8.49
C GLY A 253 -5.41 -16.02 -9.13
N ALA A 254 -5.44 -14.86 -8.46
CA ALA A 254 -4.75 -13.65 -8.93
C ALA A 254 -3.22 -13.86 -8.98
N MET A 255 -2.65 -14.57 -8.01
CA MET A 255 -1.23 -14.97 -8.00
C MET A 255 -0.89 -15.89 -9.17
N SER A 256 -1.80 -16.81 -9.56
CA SER A 256 -1.60 -17.66 -10.75
C SER A 256 -1.57 -16.84 -12.03
N ASP A 257 -2.46 -15.83 -12.15
CA ASP A 257 -2.44 -14.93 -13.30
C ASP A 257 -1.14 -14.11 -13.36
N ALA A 258 -0.66 -13.60 -12.20
CA ALA A 258 0.61 -12.89 -12.12
C ALA A 258 1.79 -13.76 -12.52
N MET A 259 1.84 -15.02 -12.04
CA MET A 259 2.85 -16.01 -12.39
C MET A 259 2.92 -16.23 -13.90
N ASP A 260 1.77 -16.42 -14.55
CA ASP A 260 1.71 -16.68 -16.01
C ASP A 260 2.19 -15.45 -16.81
N ILE A 261 1.83 -14.24 -16.38
CA ILE A 261 2.28 -12.98 -17.01
C ILE A 261 3.80 -12.81 -16.87
N LEU A 262 4.34 -13.05 -15.68
CA LEU A 262 5.79 -12.95 -15.40
C LEU A 262 6.58 -14.02 -16.16
N ALA A 263 6.01 -15.20 -16.41
CA ALA A 263 6.62 -16.25 -17.22
C ALA A 263 6.75 -15.84 -18.71
N GLU A 264 5.93 -14.91 -19.19
CA GLU A 264 6.01 -14.30 -20.53
C GLU A 264 6.97 -13.10 -20.60
N PRO A 265 7.98 -12.98 -19.76
CA PRO A 265 8.75 -11.85 -19.29
C PRO A 265 8.05 -10.48 -19.45
N GLU A 266 6.90 -10.31 -18.78
CA GLU A 266 6.15 -9.08 -18.75
C GLU A 266 6.01 -8.59 -17.30
N THR A 267 6.78 -7.57 -16.90
CA THR A 267 6.77 -6.97 -15.54
C THR A 267 6.01 -5.64 -15.47
N GLY A 268 5.31 -5.29 -16.55
CA GLY A 268 4.58 -4.03 -16.68
C GLY A 268 3.25 -3.99 -15.90
N GLY A 269 2.38 -3.07 -16.31
CA GLY A 269 1.11 -2.81 -15.63
C GLY A 269 0.22 -4.03 -15.42
N ARG A 270 0.27 -5.02 -16.33
CA ARG A 270 -0.55 -6.25 -16.20
C ARG A 270 -0.09 -7.13 -15.05
N ALA A 271 1.22 -7.37 -14.90
CA ALA A 271 1.77 -8.14 -13.79
C ALA A 271 1.49 -7.42 -12.46
N ILE A 272 1.85 -6.13 -12.36
CA ILE A 272 1.61 -5.29 -11.19
C ILE A 272 0.12 -5.26 -10.79
N ALA A 273 -0.80 -5.25 -11.76
CA ALA A 273 -2.24 -5.27 -11.49
C ALA A 273 -2.71 -6.61 -10.91
N ALA A 274 -2.16 -7.73 -11.37
CA ALA A 274 -2.47 -9.06 -10.85
C ALA A 274 -1.93 -9.26 -9.43
N GLU A 275 -0.67 -8.87 -9.18
CA GLU A 275 -0.06 -8.84 -7.84
C GLU A 275 -0.84 -7.92 -6.89
N THR A 276 -1.25 -6.74 -7.37
CA THR A 276 -2.07 -5.81 -6.58
C THR A 276 -3.44 -6.41 -6.25
N GLU A 277 -4.07 -7.15 -7.17
CA GLU A 277 -5.33 -7.85 -6.89
C GLU A 277 -5.17 -8.90 -5.78
N ALA A 278 -4.08 -9.66 -5.80
CA ALA A 278 -3.79 -10.63 -4.74
C ALA A 278 -3.65 -9.96 -3.36
N ILE A 279 -3.05 -8.77 -3.31
CA ILE A 279 -2.87 -7.97 -2.08
C ILE A 279 -4.19 -7.35 -1.58
N GLU A 280 -5.06 -6.89 -2.48
CA GLU A 280 -6.31 -6.21 -2.15
C GLU A 280 -7.44 -7.16 -1.71
N LEU A 281 -7.30 -8.46 -1.99
CA LEU A 281 -8.23 -9.51 -1.57
C LEU A 281 -7.98 -9.94 -0.12
#